data_3e5b42b4bb0a48393977f5f348f2463c
#
_entry.id   3e5b42b4bb0a48393977f5f348f2463c
#
_cell.length_a   1.000
_cell.length_b   1.000
_cell.length_c   1.000
_cell.angle_alpha   90.00
_cell.angle_beta   90.00
_cell.angle_gamma   90.00
#
_symmetry.space_group_name_H-M   'P 1'
#
loop_
_entity.id
_entity.type
_entity.pdbx_description
1 polymer ?
#
loop_
_entity_poly.entity_id
_entity_poly.type
_entity_poly.pdbx_seq_one_letter_code
_entity_poly.pdbx_strand_id
1 'polypeptide(L)'
;MRQTSSTHGPDGYITTDSAEITRQLTRLQAKISAAANQLAIVEHHPADAADTLVIAYGITSRAALAAVRALAAAGRPVSLLVLKTLWPVPEAAIRQAAAAVRRVVVVEMNLGQYVRE
;
A
#
# COMPACT_ATOMS: atom_id res chain seq x y z
N MET A 1 -25.53 4.84 21.32
CA MET A 1 -24.09 4.93 21.04
C MET A 1 -23.81 6.28 20.40
N ARG A 2 -23.00 7.14 21.01
CA ARG A 2 -22.61 8.43 20.39
C ARG A 2 -21.49 8.20 19.39
N GLN A 3 -21.68 8.64 18.16
CA GLN A 3 -20.62 8.67 17.16
C GLN A 3 -20.00 10.07 17.15
N THR A 4 -18.79 10.19 17.64
CA THR A 4 -18.02 11.42 17.63
C THR A 4 -16.61 11.12 17.08
N SER A 5 -15.90 12.17 16.66
CA SER A 5 -14.50 12.06 16.24
C SER A 5 -13.51 11.96 17.41
N SER A 6 -13.98 12.08 18.66
CA SER A 6 -13.13 12.05 19.87
C SER A 6 -12.90 10.62 20.34
N THR A 7 -11.75 10.41 21.01
CA THR A 7 -11.44 9.13 21.66
C THR A 7 -12.39 8.88 22.84
N HIS A 8 -12.79 7.63 23.02
CA HIS A 8 -13.71 7.20 24.07
C HIS A 8 -12.98 6.32 25.09
N GLY A 9 -13.41 6.43 26.33
CA GLY A 9 -13.02 5.50 27.38
C GLY A 9 -13.71 4.13 27.26
N PRO A 10 -13.42 3.19 28.18
CA PRO A 10 -14.03 1.85 28.19
C PRO A 10 -15.55 1.87 28.37
N ASP A 11 -16.09 2.93 28.95
CA ASP A 11 -17.49 3.19 29.16
C ASP A 11 -18.22 3.73 27.91
N GLY A 12 -17.47 4.00 26.82
CA GLY A 12 -18.01 4.54 25.56
C GLY A 12 -18.26 6.04 25.55
N TYR A 13 -17.85 6.77 26.61
CA TYR A 13 -17.93 8.23 26.66
C TYR A 13 -16.62 8.88 26.22
N ILE A 14 -16.72 10.12 25.74
CA ILE A 14 -15.57 10.93 25.34
C ILE A 14 -14.62 11.07 26.53
N THR A 15 -13.35 10.82 26.31
CA THR A 15 -12.30 11.01 27.32
C THR A 15 -11.30 12.07 26.89
N THR A 16 -10.81 12.84 27.86
CA THR A 16 -9.65 13.75 27.71
C THR A 16 -8.42 13.24 28.49
N ASP A 17 -8.54 12.06 29.10
CA ASP A 17 -7.41 11.44 29.80
C ASP A 17 -6.33 11.02 28.81
N SER A 18 -5.15 11.61 28.90
CA SER A 18 -4.04 11.40 27.97
C SER A 18 -3.50 9.96 28.00
N ALA A 19 -3.51 9.31 29.17
CA ALA A 19 -3.04 7.94 29.32
C ALA A 19 -4.01 6.97 28.60
N GLU A 20 -5.34 7.17 28.78
CA GLU A 20 -6.36 6.40 28.10
C GLU A 20 -6.32 6.60 26.59
N ILE A 21 -6.18 7.86 26.13
CA ILE A 21 -6.04 8.18 24.69
C ILE A 21 -4.81 7.47 24.11
N THR A 22 -3.66 7.57 24.77
CA THR A 22 -2.41 6.93 24.32
C THR A 22 -2.57 5.41 24.25
N ARG A 23 -3.18 4.79 25.24
CA ARG A 23 -3.45 3.36 25.30
C ARG A 23 -4.31 2.91 24.11
N GLN A 24 -5.39 3.64 23.81
CA GLN A 24 -6.29 3.33 22.70
C GLN A 24 -5.61 3.48 21.34
N LEU A 25 -4.88 4.56 21.11
CA LEU A 25 -4.17 4.79 19.85
C LEU A 25 -3.09 3.73 19.61
N THR A 26 -2.29 3.42 20.66
CA THR A 26 -1.27 2.36 20.57
C THR A 26 -1.89 0.99 20.26
N ARG A 27 -3.02 0.67 20.91
CA ARG A 27 -3.77 -0.57 20.64
C ARG A 27 -4.25 -0.64 19.20
N LEU A 28 -4.81 0.45 18.67
CA LEU A 28 -5.32 0.51 17.29
C LEU A 28 -4.17 0.33 16.28
N GLN A 29 -3.07 1.02 16.49
CA GLN A 29 -1.88 0.89 15.66
C GLN A 29 -1.33 -0.54 15.68
N ALA A 30 -1.15 -1.10 16.88
CA ALA A 30 -0.63 -2.47 17.04
C ALA A 30 -1.54 -3.51 16.36
N LYS A 31 -2.87 -3.36 16.49
CA LYS A 31 -3.85 -4.23 15.84
C LYS A 31 -3.68 -4.27 14.32
N ILE A 32 -3.56 -3.10 13.70
CA ILE A 32 -3.40 -3.01 12.24
C ILE A 32 -2.03 -3.51 11.80
N SER A 33 -0.97 -3.11 12.51
CA SER A 33 0.40 -3.55 12.20
C SER A 33 0.56 -5.06 12.30
N ALA A 34 -0.04 -5.69 13.30
CA ALA A 34 -0.02 -7.15 13.45
C ALA A 34 -0.76 -7.89 12.32
N ALA A 35 -1.76 -7.25 11.72
CA ALA A 35 -2.54 -7.81 10.62
C ALA A 35 -2.02 -7.40 9.22
N ALA A 36 -0.94 -6.64 9.11
CA ALA A 36 -0.49 -6.02 7.86
C ALA A 36 -0.38 -7.01 6.70
N ASN A 37 0.25 -8.18 6.93
CA ASN A 37 0.41 -9.20 5.89
C ASN A 37 -0.93 -9.84 5.47
N GLN A 38 -1.90 -9.94 6.37
CA GLN A 38 -3.23 -10.48 6.08
C GLN A 38 -4.09 -9.48 5.31
N LEU A 39 -3.83 -8.18 5.53
CA LEU A 39 -4.53 -7.08 4.87
C LEU A 39 -3.91 -6.72 3.51
N ALA A 40 -2.71 -7.20 3.22
CA ALA A 40 -1.99 -6.90 1.99
C ALA A 40 -2.63 -7.62 0.79
N ILE A 41 -3.36 -6.88 -0.01
CA ILE A 41 -3.96 -7.37 -1.26
C ILE A 41 -3.23 -6.71 -2.42
N VAL A 42 -2.50 -7.51 -3.19
CA VAL A 42 -1.74 -7.05 -4.36
C VAL A 42 -1.98 -7.97 -5.55
N GLU A 43 -1.74 -7.46 -6.74
CA GLU A 43 -1.76 -8.23 -7.99
C GLU A 43 -0.40 -8.03 -8.67
N HIS A 44 0.39 -9.10 -8.76
CA HIS A 44 1.73 -9.05 -9.34
C HIS A 44 1.72 -9.66 -10.75
N HIS A 45 2.20 -8.90 -11.72
CA HIS A 45 2.46 -9.30 -13.09
C HIS A 45 3.98 -9.29 -13.32
N PRO A 46 4.69 -10.37 -12.97
CA PRO A 46 6.12 -10.46 -13.21
C PRO A 46 6.39 -10.58 -14.72
N ALA A 47 7.52 -10.05 -15.16
CA ALA A 47 8.02 -10.24 -16.51
C ALA A 47 9.46 -10.73 -16.47
N ASP A 48 9.75 -11.79 -17.23
CA ASP A 48 11.10 -12.35 -17.30
C ASP A 48 12.09 -11.32 -17.86
N ALA A 49 13.29 -11.29 -17.29
CA ALA A 49 14.34 -10.35 -17.64
C ALA A 49 13.98 -8.85 -17.51
N ALA A 50 12.91 -8.51 -16.80
CA ALA A 50 12.60 -7.12 -16.50
C ALA A 50 13.60 -6.53 -15.52
N ASP A 51 14.16 -5.37 -15.84
CA ASP A 51 15.01 -4.58 -14.94
C ASP A 51 14.23 -3.46 -14.23
N THR A 52 12.95 -3.31 -14.56
CA THR A 52 12.07 -2.26 -14.07
C THR A 52 10.78 -2.86 -13.53
N LEU A 53 10.38 -2.41 -12.34
CA LEU A 53 9.08 -2.65 -11.73
C LEU A 53 8.26 -1.36 -11.75
N VAL A 54 7.06 -1.44 -12.30
CA VAL A 54 6.04 -0.39 -12.14
C VAL A 54 5.15 -0.75 -10.96
N ILE A 55 4.95 0.18 -10.04
CA ILE A 55 3.96 0.07 -8.97
C ILE A 55 2.83 1.05 -9.27
N ALA A 56 1.59 0.56 -9.26
CA ALA A 56 0.41 1.38 -9.55
C ALA A 56 -0.76 0.99 -8.63
N TYR A 57 -1.68 1.93 -8.42
CA TYR A 57 -2.89 1.69 -7.64
C TYR A 57 -4.07 2.52 -8.17
N GLY A 58 -5.28 2.14 -7.79
CA GLY A 58 -6.49 2.83 -8.22
C GLY A 58 -6.62 2.88 -9.75
N ILE A 59 -7.01 4.04 -10.27
CA ILE A 59 -7.26 4.21 -11.71
C ILE A 59 -5.99 4.08 -12.56
N THR A 60 -4.83 4.45 -12.03
CA THR A 60 -3.56 4.36 -12.76
C THR A 60 -3.17 2.92 -13.09
N SER A 61 -3.66 1.94 -12.32
CA SER A 61 -3.37 0.51 -12.55
C SER A 61 -3.79 0.04 -13.95
N ARG A 62 -4.91 0.54 -14.45
CA ARG A 62 -5.41 0.16 -15.78
C ARG A 62 -4.52 0.68 -16.90
N ALA A 63 -4.10 1.94 -16.77
CA ALA A 63 -3.16 2.55 -17.72
C ALA A 63 -1.78 1.86 -17.65
N ALA A 64 -1.28 1.59 -16.45
CA ALA A 64 -0.03 0.88 -16.24
C ALA A 64 -0.07 -0.53 -16.85
N LEU A 65 -1.15 -1.28 -16.65
CA LEU A 65 -1.31 -2.61 -17.24
C LEU A 65 -1.31 -2.57 -18.78
N ALA A 66 -1.98 -1.60 -19.39
CA ALA A 66 -1.95 -1.42 -20.84
C ALA A 66 -0.53 -1.08 -21.33
N ALA A 67 0.17 -0.18 -20.63
CA ALA A 67 1.53 0.23 -20.96
C ALA A 67 2.54 -0.93 -20.88
N VAL A 68 2.51 -1.74 -19.82
CA VAL A 68 3.45 -2.87 -19.66
C VAL A 68 3.18 -3.96 -20.71
N ARG A 69 1.93 -4.19 -21.08
CA ARG A 69 1.58 -5.10 -22.19
C ARG A 69 2.13 -4.62 -23.52
N ALA A 70 1.99 -3.33 -23.82
CA ALA A 70 2.53 -2.74 -25.05
C ALA A 70 4.07 -2.81 -25.08
N LEU A 71 4.73 -2.55 -23.95
CA LEU A 71 6.19 -2.67 -23.81
C LEU A 71 6.65 -4.11 -24.01
N ALA A 72 5.97 -5.09 -23.43
CA ALA A 72 6.28 -6.50 -23.60
C ALA A 72 6.16 -6.92 -25.09
N ALA A 73 5.12 -6.49 -25.79
CA ALA A 73 4.95 -6.73 -27.21
C ALA A 73 6.07 -6.09 -28.07
N ALA A 74 6.68 -5.01 -27.57
CA ALA A 74 7.83 -4.35 -28.21
C ALA A 74 9.21 -4.93 -27.77
N GLY A 75 9.22 -6.08 -27.07
CA GLY A 75 10.46 -6.71 -26.60
C GLY A 75 11.14 -5.98 -25.41
N ARG A 76 10.40 -5.16 -24.69
CA ARG A 76 10.88 -4.38 -23.54
C ARG A 76 10.11 -4.79 -22.28
N PRO A 77 10.45 -5.93 -21.65
CA PRO A 77 9.70 -6.44 -20.51
C PRO A 77 9.80 -5.50 -19.30
N VAL A 78 8.67 -5.27 -18.66
CA VAL A 78 8.53 -4.47 -17.43
C VAL A 78 7.57 -5.21 -16.51
N SER A 79 7.95 -5.42 -15.26
CA SER A 79 7.07 -6.00 -14.24
C SER A 79 6.09 -4.96 -13.72
N LEU A 80 4.89 -5.40 -13.30
CA LEU A 80 3.88 -4.53 -12.70
C LEU A 80 3.39 -5.12 -11.38
N LEU A 81 3.36 -4.31 -10.34
CA LEU A 81 2.73 -4.59 -9.06
C LEU A 81 1.55 -3.63 -8.86
N VAL A 82 0.35 -4.17 -8.84
CA VAL A 82 -0.87 -3.39 -8.56
C VAL A 82 -1.22 -3.53 -7.08
N LEU A 83 -1.27 -2.40 -6.37
CA LEU A 83 -1.65 -2.36 -4.98
C LEU A 83 -3.17 -2.17 -4.86
N LYS A 84 -3.83 -3.10 -4.19
CA LYS A 84 -5.25 -3.00 -3.83
C LYS A 84 -5.41 -2.45 -2.40
N THR A 85 -4.48 -2.79 -1.52
CA THR A 85 -4.35 -2.21 -0.18
C THR A 85 -3.22 -1.17 -0.20
N LEU A 86 -3.51 0.05 0.25
CA LEU A 86 -2.53 1.12 0.36
C LEU A 86 -2.03 1.30 1.79
N TRP A 87 -2.89 1.03 2.77
CA TRP A 87 -2.54 1.10 4.18
C TRP A 87 -3.18 -0.06 4.97
N PRO A 88 -2.44 -0.77 5.82
CA PRO A 88 -0.98 -0.65 5.99
C PRO A 88 -0.23 -0.95 4.69
N VAL A 89 0.94 -0.32 4.53
CA VAL A 89 1.75 -0.51 3.32
C VAL A 89 2.12 -1.98 3.18
N PRO A 90 1.89 -2.62 2.02
CA PRO A 90 2.22 -4.04 1.80
C PRO A 90 3.72 -4.25 1.55
N GLU A 91 4.56 -3.88 2.53
CA GLU A 91 6.01 -3.84 2.41
C GLU A 91 6.63 -5.16 1.94
N ALA A 92 6.18 -6.28 2.48
CA ALA A 92 6.72 -7.58 2.12
C ALA A 92 6.52 -7.88 0.63
N ALA A 93 5.33 -7.59 0.08
CA ALA A 93 5.03 -7.79 -1.33
C ALA A 93 5.83 -6.83 -2.23
N ILE A 94 5.97 -5.57 -1.82
CA ILE A 94 6.76 -4.56 -2.54
C ILE A 94 8.24 -4.97 -2.56
N ARG A 95 8.82 -5.33 -1.41
CA ARG A 95 10.22 -5.77 -1.32
C ARG A 95 10.48 -7.02 -2.16
N GLN A 96 9.58 -7.99 -2.12
CA GLN A 96 9.68 -9.21 -2.92
C GLN A 96 9.65 -8.90 -4.42
N ALA A 97 8.71 -8.06 -4.88
CA ALA A 97 8.61 -7.69 -6.29
C ALA A 97 9.81 -6.84 -6.76
N ALA A 98 10.37 -6.02 -5.88
CA ALA A 98 11.51 -5.15 -6.18
C ALA A 98 12.87 -5.86 -6.15
N ALA A 99 12.98 -7.03 -5.53
CA ALA A 99 14.26 -7.71 -5.28
C ALA A 99 15.04 -8.06 -6.57
N ALA A 100 14.34 -8.30 -7.69
CA ALA A 100 14.92 -8.72 -8.95
C ALA A 100 15.12 -7.58 -9.97
N VAL A 101 14.78 -6.34 -9.63
CA VAL A 101 14.83 -5.20 -10.55
C VAL A 101 15.83 -4.14 -10.09
N ARG A 102 16.29 -3.34 -11.05
CA ARG A 102 17.22 -2.22 -10.79
C ARG A 102 16.49 -0.88 -10.62
N ARG A 103 15.24 -0.80 -11.08
CA ARG A 103 14.46 0.43 -11.07
C ARG A 103 13.05 0.15 -10.61
N VAL A 104 12.55 1.01 -9.74
CA VAL A 104 11.14 1.04 -9.35
C VAL A 104 10.54 2.37 -9.77
N VAL A 105 9.37 2.33 -10.41
CA VAL A 105 8.61 3.50 -10.85
C VAL A 105 7.23 3.44 -10.23
N VAL A 106 6.87 4.43 -9.43
CA VAL A 106 5.53 4.53 -8.84
C VAL A 106 4.67 5.46 -9.71
N VAL A 107 3.52 4.96 -10.16
CA VAL A 107 2.57 5.70 -11.01
C VAL A 107 1.37 6.12 -10.17
N GLU A 108 1.30 7.40 -9.83
CA GLU A 108 0.27 7.96 -8.98
C GLU A 108 -0.21 9.33 -9.49
N MET A 109 -1.50 9.64 -9.27
CA MET A 109 -2.11 10.91 -9.67
C MET A 109 -2.15 11.88 -8.49
N ASN A 110 -1.00 12.14 -7.89
CA ASN A 110 -0.82 13.08 -6.79
C ASN A 110 0.61 13.65 -6.81
N LEU A 111 1.01 14.33 -5.76
CA LEU A 111 2.33 14.98 -5.67
C LEU A 111 3.44 14.05 -5.11
N GLY A 112 3.39 12.77 -5.43
CA GLY A 112 4.37 11.79 -4.94
C GLY A 112 4.18 11.50 -3.46
N GLN A 113 2.97 11.13 -3.06
CA GLN A 113 2.66 10.81 -1.67
C GLN A 113 3.06 9.37 -1.34
N TYR A 114 2.65 8.42 -2.18
CA TYR A 114 2.88 7.01 -1.91
C TYR A 114 4.33 6.57 -2.16
N VAL A 115 5.02 7.21 -3.08
CA VAL A 115 6.44 6.89 -3.37
C VAL A 115 7.36 7.16 -2.17
N ARG A 116 6.89 7.87 -1.16
CA ARG A 116 7.64 8.21 0.06
C ARG A 116 7.47 7.20 1.18
N GLU A 117 6.51 6.30 1.05
CA GLU A 117 6.25 5.21 2.00
C GLU A 117 7.16 4.01 1.71
#